data_ee97d5eb54193d2cc320e9bf11278244
#
_entry.id   ee97d5eb54193d2cc320e9bf11278244
#
_cell.length_a   1.000
_cell.length_b   1.000
_cell.length_c   1.000
_cell.angle_alpha   90.00
_cell.angle_beta   90.00
_cell.angle_gamma   90.00
#
_symmetry.space_group_name_H-M   'P 1'
#
loop_
_entity.id
_entity.type
_entity.pdbx_description
1 polymer ?
#
loop_
_entity_poly.entity_id
_entity_poly.type
_entity_poly.pdbx_seq_one_letter_code
_entity_poly.pdbx_strand_id
1 'polypeptide(L)'
;MKMWRGKWLLMIMLCCVFMVGCRDAVAEMDKGTGQEESERPVTIGLSIDSFVIERWIRDRDVFVSTAKDLGAEVNVQNANGDVNEQIEQIKYFIKKQMDVIVVVAGDSEALSDVLKKAKDAGIKTVSYDRLIKNAGADMYISFNNEEVGRLMAESLNQNIPEGGKIFMIQGPETDNNVRLIRDGFDSKINNNLQVVYENNCDGWLAENAYTHAKEALEAHPDVKGIMCGNDDLATQVFRALSEDRLAGKVYLVGQDGDLMACQRIMEGTQTMTAFKYVEEEARLGAEYAVKLGKGEPLEGVNKTIYDGTYEVPYLELKPVAVNKGNMDSVIIKGGFHSKEDVYLNVKQ
;
A
#
# COMPACT_ATOMS: atom_id res chain seq x y z
N MET A 1 58.68 -25.82 -66.65
CA MET A 1 59.96 -26.44 -66.16
C MET A 1 59.72 -27.18 -64.91
N LYS A 2 59.93 -28.55 -65.00
CA LYS A 2 60.27 -29.53 -63.98
C LYS A 2 59.40 -29.58 -62.71
N MET A 3 58.44 -30.50 -62.52
CA MET A 3 58.53 -31.94 -62.27
C MET A 3 59.46 -32.36 -61.11
N TRP A 4 58.82 -33.01 -60.11
CA TRP A 4 59.11 -34.35 -59.58
C TRP A 4 58.22 -34.62 -58.35
N ARG A 5 57.24 -35.58 -58.30
CA ARG A 5 57.21 -37.06 -58.31
C ARG A 5 57.86 -37.69 -57.07
N GLY A 6 57.07 -38.50 -56.42
CA GLY A 6 57.46 -39.62 -55.58
C GLY A 6 56.47 -39.80 -54.41
N LYS A 7 55.45 -40.57 -54.44
CA LYS A 7 55.17 -42.03 -54.35
C LYS A 7 55.88 -42.70 -53.15
N TRP A 8 55.04 -43.34 -52.34
CA TRP A 8 55.05 -44.73 -51.82
C TRP A 8 53.99 -44.80 -50.70
N LEU A 9 52.84 -45.46 -50.79
CA LEU A 9 52.42 -46.86 -50.91
C LEU A 9 52.77 -47.77 -49.71
N LEU A 10 51.66 -48.26 -49.09
CA LEU A 10 51.33 -49.52 -48.46
C LEU A 10 52.13 -49.99 -47.21
N MET A 11 51.44 -50.36 -46.18
CA MET A 11 51.32 -51.78 -45.77
C MET A 11 50.16 -51.97 -44.77
N ILE A 12 49.38 -52.98 -45.17
CA ILE A 12 48.32 -53.64 -44.43
C ILE A 12 49.00 -54.58 -43.42
N MET A 13 48.47 -54.79 -42.22
CA MET A 13 48.32 -56.16 -41.63
C MET A 13 47.47 -56.14 -40.36
N LEU A 14 46.40 -56.72 -40.49
CA LEU A 14 45.49 -57.54 -39.73
C LEU A 14 46.17 -58.36 -38.58
N CYS A 15 45.65 -58.23 -37.36
CA CYS A 15 45.66 -59.31 -36.38
C CYS A 15 44.40 -59.20 -35.47
N CYS A 16 43.49 -60.11 -35.78
CA CYS A 16 42.44 -60.52 -34.83
C CYS A 16 43.06 -61.42 -33.77
N VAL A 17 42.84 -61.14 -32.50
CA VAL A 17 42.84 -62.16 -31.43
C VAL A 17 41.70 -61.88 -30.48
N PHE A 18 40.82 -62.87 -30.37
CA PHE A 18 39.77 -63.03 -29.37
C PHE A 18 40.40 -63.15 -28.00
N MET A 19 39.85 -62.44 -27.00
CA MET A 19 39.75 -63.04 -25.67
C MET A 19 38.42 -62.61 -25.02
N VAL A 20 37.67 -63.57 -24.68
CA VAL A 20 36.46 -63.50 -23.83
C VAL A 20 36.94 -63.41 -22.39
N GLY A 21 36.32 -62.52 -21.59
CA GLY A 21 36.53 -62.57 -20.16
C GLY A 21 35.93 -61.41 -19.37
N CYS A 22 34.90 -61.81 -18.63
CA CYS A 22 34.38 -61.16 -17.40
C CYS A 22 33.67 -59.80 -17.46
N ARG A 23 32.38 -59.93 -17.37
CA ARG A 23 31.46 -58.86 -16.84
C ARG A 23 31.88 -58.53 -15.41
N ASP A 24 32.24 -57.32 -15.17
CA ASP A 24 32.01 -56.64 -13.90
C ASP A 24 31.27 -55.28 -14.21
N ALA A 25 30.04 -55.28 -13.73
CA ALA A 25 29.19 -54.14 -13.79
C ALA A 25 29.71 -53.06 -12.81
N VAL A 26 30.47 -52.10 -13.33
CA VAL A 26 30.69 -50.86 -12.64
C VAL A 26 29.50 -49.96 -13.00
N ALA A 27 28.57 -49.81 -12.08
CA ALA A 27 27.57 -48.80 -12.13
C ALA A 27 28.29 -47.45 -12.10
N GLU A 28 28.44 -46.81 -13.25
CA GLU A 28 28.70 -45.39 -13.30
C GLU A 28 27.52 -44.68 -12.59
N MET A 29 27.78 -44.26 -11.37
CA MET A 29 26.98 -43.22 -10.74
C MET A 29 27.16 -41.96 -11.60
N ASP A 30 26.23 -41.78 -12.52
CA ASP A 30 25.95 -40.44 -13.11
C ASP A 30 25.61 -39.50 -11.95
N LYS A 31 26.62 -38.83 -11.45
CA LYS A 31 26.44 -37.64 -10.64
C LYS A 31 25.87 -36.57 -11.57
N GLY A 32 24.58 -36.68 -11.79
CA GLY A 32 23.80 -35.53 -12.24
C GLY A 32 24.07 -34.41 -11.24
N THR A 33 25.00 -33.57 -11.57
CA THR A 33 25.04 -32.20 -11.03
C THR A 33 23.74 -31.57 -11.49
N GLY A 34 22.67 -31.72 -10.69
CA GLY A 34 21.54 -30.84 -10.75
C GLY A 34 22.10 -29.44 -10.46
N GLN A 35 22.43 -28.72 -11.50
CA GLN A 35 22.40 -27.30 -11.44
C GLN A 35 20.93 -27.00 -11.06
N GLU A 36 20.69 -26.60 -9.80
CA GLU A 36 19.52 -25.82 -9.49
C GLU A 36 19.57 -24.67 -10.50
N GLU A 37 18.71 -24.72 -11.53
CA GLU A 37 18.39 -23.54 -12.32
C GLU A 37 17.99 -22.49 -11.30
N SER A 38 18.85 -21.52 -11.05
CA SER A 38 18.50 -20.40 -10.19
C SER A 38 17.32 -19.74 -10.87
N GLU A 39 16.13 -19.97 -10.32
CA GLU A 39 14.93 -19.30 -10.81
C GLU A 39 15.24 -17.80 -10.86
N ARG A 40 14.97 -17.17 -12.01
CA ARG A 40 15.17 -15.73 -12.14
C ARG A 40 14.36 -15.00 -11.06
N PRO A 41 14.87 -13.90 -10.52
CA PRO A 41 14.14 -13.13 -9.54
C PRO A 41 12.77 -12.69 -10.10
N VAL A 42 11.75 -12.71 -9.25
CA VAL A 42 10.44 -12.09 -9.56
C VAL A 42 10.66 -10.60 -9.74
N THR A 43 10.16 -10.03 -10.83
CA THR A 43 10.25 -8.60 -11.12
C THR A 43 8.93 -7.90 -10.84
N ILE A 44 8.95 -6.88 -9.98
CA ILE A 44 7.76 -6.15 -9.52
C ILE A 44 7.86 -4.69 -9.97
N GLY A 45 6.85 -4.20 -10.69
CA GLY A 45 6.65 -2.76 -10.91
C GLY A 45 5.76 -2.19 -9.81
N LEU A 46 6.25 -1.25 -9.02
CA LEU A 46 5.49 -0.55 -8.00
C LEU A 46 5.24 0.89 -8.46
N SER A 47 3.98 1.21 -8.79
CA SER A 47 3.56 2.57 -9.15
C SER A 47 2.80 3.20 -7.99
N ILE A 48 3.32 4.32 -7.50
CA ILE A 48 2.75 5.09 -6.40
C ILE A 48 2.22 6.42 -6.95
N ASP A 49 0.99 6.78 -6.57
CA ASP A 49 0.35 8.03 -6.91
C ASP A 49 1.25 9.23 -6.64
N SER A 50 1.62 9.42 -5.38
CA SER A 50 2.52 10.51 -4.97
C SER A 50 3.17 10.20 -3.61
N PHE A 51 4.14 11.02 -3.20
CA PHE A 51 4.69 11.01 -1.85
C PHE A 51 4.22 12.21 -1.02
N VAL A 52 3.08 12.78 -1.37
CA VAL A 52 2.49 13.90 -0.61
C VAL A 52 2.10 13.47 0.80
N ILE A 53 1.51 12.28 0.95
CA ILE A 53 1.20 11.69 2.26
C ILE A 53 2.45 10.96 2.77
N GLU A 54 2.89 11.29 4.00
CA GLU A 54 4.14 10.81 4.60
C GLU A 54 4.23 9.28 4.64
N ARG A 55 3.13 8.58 4.92
CA ARG A 55 3.11 7.11 5.04
C ARG A 55 3.69 6.40 3.80
N TRP A 56 3.50 6.92 2.60
CA TRP A 56 3.94 6.27 1.36
C TRP A 56 5.45 6.06 1.25
N ILE A 57 6.25 6.89 1.93
CA ILE A 57 7.69 6.69 2.01
C ILE A 57 7.99 5.44 2.84
N ARG A 58 7.32 5.25 3.96
CA ARG A 58 7.46 4.07 4.83
C ARG A 58 6.94 2.81 4.14
N ASP A 59 5.75 2.88 3.53
CA ASP A 59 5.19 1.78 2.74
C ASP A 59 6.17 1.31 1.66
N ARG A 60 6.72 2.23 0.86
CA ARG A 60 7.72 1.93 -0.17
C ARG A 60 8.94 1.23 0.40
N ASP A 61 9.53 1.79 1.46
CA ASP A 61 10.79 1.30 2.00
C ASP A 61 10.65 -0.11 2.58
N VAL A 62 9.57 -0.38 3.31
CA VAL A 62 9.27 -1.71 3.84
C VAL A 62 8.93 -2.69 2.73
N PHE A 63 8.11 -2.29 1.75
CA PHE A 63 7.76 -3.12 0.60
C PHE A 63 9.01 -3.54 -0.18
N VAL A 64 9.87 -2.58 -0.55
CA VAL A 64 11.09 -2.85 -1.32
C VAL A 64 12.07 -3.72 -0.55
N SER A 65 12.27 -3.44 0.75
CA SER A 65 13.14 -4.27 1.60
C SER A 65 12.63 -5.71 1.69
N THR A 66 11.34 -5.89 1.97
CA THR A 66 10.73 -7.22 2.09
C THR A 66 10.81 -8.00 0.77
N ALA A 67 10.46 -7.37 -0.35
CA ALA A 67 10.54 -8.01 -1.67
C ALA A 67 11.98 -8.46 -1.99
N LYS A 68 12.98 -7.61 -1.68
CA LYS A 68 14.39 -7.94 -1.86
C LYS A 68 14.84 -9.12 -0.99
N ASP A 69 14.41 -9.16 0.27
CA ASP A 69 14.72 -10.27 1.19
C ASP A 69 14.12 -11.60 0.71
N LEU A 70 13.02 -11.54 -0.05
CA LEU A 70 12.38 -12.69 -0.71
C LEU A 70 12.97 -13.01 -2.09
N GLY A 71 14.04 -12.32 -2.50
CA GLY A 71 14.75 -12.55 -3.76
C GLY A 71 14.08 -11.91 -4.97
N ALA A 72 13.19 -10.94 -4.81
CA ALA A 72 12.56 -10.20 -5.90
C ALA A 72 13.26 -8.87 -6.19
N GLU A 73 13.06 -8.35 -7.41
CA GLU A 73 13.51 -7.03 -7.84
C GLU A 73 12.32 -6.09 -7.97
N VAL A 74 12.42 -4.88 -7.44
CA VAL A 74 11.36 -3.88 -7.48
C VAL A 74 11.78 -2.65 -8.25
N ASN A 75 10.99 -2.25 -9.25
CA ASN A 75 11.09 -0.98 -9.93
C ASN A 75 10.01 -0.03 -9.40
N VAL A 76 10.41 0.97 -8.61
CA VAL A 76 9.50 1.95 -8.01
C VAL A 76 9.40 3.17 -8.90
N GLN A 77 8.17 3.60 -9.17
CA GLN A 77 7.88 4.85 -9.87
C GLN A 77 6.84 5.68 -9.12
N ASN A 78 6.99 6.99 -9.15
CA ASN A 78 6.12 7.97 -8.52
C ASN A 78 5.46 8.82 -9.60
N ALA A 79 4.12 8.85 -9.63
CA ALA A 79 3.35 9.61 -10.61
C ALA A 79 3.21 11.10 -10.26
N ASN A 80 3.64 11.53 -9.08
CA ASN A 80 3.55 12.93 -8.60
C ASN A 80 2.13 13.52 -8.68
N GLY A 81 1.11 12.68 -8.47
CA GLY A 81 -0.30 13.08 -8.54
C GLY A 81 -0.86 13.20 -9.96
N ASP A 82 -0.11 12.82 -11.00
CA ASP A 82 -0.58 12.82 -12.39
C ASP A 82 -1.00 11.41 -12.81
N VAL A 83 -2.30 11.20 -12.98
CA VAL A 83 -2.85 9.91 -13.40
C VAL A 83 -2.41 9.50 -14.80
N ASN A 84 -2.13 10.44 -15.69
CA ASN A 84 -1.62 10.11 -17.03
C ASN A 84 -0.18 9.60 -16.94
N GLU A 85 0.64 10.20 -16.09
CA GLU A 85 1.99 9.69 -15.79
C GLU A 85 1.89 8.28 -15.19
N GLN A 86 0.94 8.03 -14.28
CA GLN A 86 0.73 6.70 -13.70
C GLN A 86 0.33 5.66 -14.77
N ILE A 87 -0.51 6.03 -15.73
CA ILE A 87 -0.84 5.17 -16.88
C ILE A 87 0.41 4.85 -17.71
N GLU A 88 1.27 5.83 -17.99
CA GLU A 88 2.51 5.60 -18.75
C GLU A 88 3.52 4.72 -17.97
N GLN A 89 3.60 4.84 -16.66
CA GLN A 89 4.40 3.97 -15.80
C GLN A 89 3.92 2.52 -15.88
N ILE A 90 2.61 2.27 -15.81
CA ILE A 90 2.04 0.93 -15.96
C ILE A 90 2.31 0.38 -17.37
N LYS A 91 2.18 1.18 -18.42
CA LYS A 91 2.56 0.79 -19.79
C LYS A 91 4.05 0.44 -19.90
N TYR A 92 4.92 1.18 -19.22
CA TYR A 92 6.34 0.88 -19.15
C TYR A 92 6.58 -0.47 -18.49
N PHE A 93 5.91 -0.79 -17.36
CA PHE A 93 6.02 -2.09 -16.70
C PHE A 93 5.53 -3.23 -17.60
N ILE A 94 4.43 -3.03 -18.33
CA ILE A 94 3.94 -3.98 -19.34
C ILE A 94 5.01 -4.22 -20.43
N LYS A 95 5.59 -3.16 -20.97
CA LYS A 95 6.65 -3.25 -21.99
C LYS A 95 7.89 -3.96 -21.47
N LYS A 96 8.20 -3.82 -20.17
CA LYS A 96 9.31 -4.50 -19.50
C LYS A 96 9.01 -5.95 -19.13
N GLN A 97 7.79 -6.39 -19.36
CA GLN A 97 7.33 -7.73 -19.01
C GLN A 97 7.58 -8.08 -17.53
N MET A 98 7.23 -7.13 -16.62
CA MET A 98 7.27 -7.39 -15.20
C MET A 98 6.35 -8.57 -14.86
N ASP A 99 6.68 -9.34 -13.84
CA ASP A 99 5.85 -10.46 -13.39
C ASP A 99 4.60 -9.96 -12.66
N VAL A 100 4.75 -8.88 -11.90
CA VAL A 100 3.68 -8.28 -11.09
C VAL A 100 3.72 -6.76 -11.20
N ILE A 101 2.55 -6.13 -11.27
CA ILE A 101 2.38 -4.69 -11.15
C ILE A 101 1.55 -4.40 -9.90
N VAL A 102 2.13 -3.65 -8.96
CA VAL A 102 1.49 -3.20 -7.73
C VAL A 102 1.22 -1.71 -7.85
N VAL A 103 0.00 -1.27 -7.56
CA VAL A 103 -0.43 0.10 -7.80
C VAL A 103 -1.11 0.70 -6.58
N VAL A 104 -0.60 1.84 -6.11
CA VAL A 104 -1.31 2.79 -5.25
C VAL A 104 -1.97 3.80 -6.17
N ALA A 105 -3.27 3.68 -6.40
CA ALA A 105 -3.97 4.45 -7.43
C ALA A 105 -4.14 5.93 -7.06
N GLY A 106 -3.83 6.83 -7.99
CA GLY A 106 -4.19 8.26 -7.88
C GLY A 106 -5.66 8.52 -8.22
N ASP A 107 -6.21 7.67 -9.10
CA ASP A 107 -7.63 7.67 -9.48
C ASP A 107 -8.12 6.23 -9.59
N SER A 108 -9.16 5.91 -8.83
CA SER A 108 -9.68 4.55 -8.72
C SER A 108 -10.36 4.03 -10.00
N GLU A 109 -10.74 4.88 -10.93
CA GLU A 109 -11.44 4.51 -12.16
C GLU A 109 -10.56 4.60 -13.41
N ALA A 110 -9.68 5.59 -13.47
CA ALA A 110 -8.90 5.90 -14.67
C ALA A 110 -7.87 4.82 -15.05
N LEU A 111 -7.45 3.97 -14.10
CA LEU A 111 -6.43 2.95 -14.33
C LEU A 111 -6.97 1.60 -14.83
N SER A 112 -8.30 1.45 -14.88
CA SER A 112 -8.98 0.20 -15.26
C SER A 112 -8.47 -0.37 -16.59
N ASP A 113 -8.44 0.44 -17.64
CA ASP A 113 -8.10 -0.02 -19.00
C ASP A 113 -6.62 -0.42 -19.15
N VAL A 114 -5.71 0.28 -18.47
CA VAL A 114 -4.29 -0.06 -18.54
C VAL A 114 -3.97 -1.32 -17.74
N LEU A 115 -4.67 -1.57 -16.62
CA LEU A 115 -4.52 -2.81 -15.86
C LEU A 115 -5.13 -4.02 -16.59
N LYS A 116 -6.23 -3.85 -17.32
CA LYS A 116 -6.73 -4.91 -18.21
C LYS A 116 -5.67 -5.31 -19.25
N LYS A 117 -4.97 -4.33 -19.85
CA LYS A 117 -3.86 -4.61 -20.77
C LYS A 117 -2.69 -5.35 -20.08
N ALA A 118 -2.40 -5.06 -18.82
CA ALA A 118 -1.41 -5.80 -18.06
C ALA A 118 -1.83 -7.28 -17.91
N LYS A 119 -3.09 -7.53 -17.54
CA LYS A 119 -3.65 -8.88 -17.44
C LYS A 119 -3.66 -9.63 -18.78
N ASP A 120 -4.04 -8.95 -19.86
CA ASP A 120 -4.01 -9.54 -21.22
C ASP A 120 -2.58 -9.92 -21.65
N ALA A 121 -1.57 -9.23 -21.12
CA ALA A 121 -0.16 -9.56 -21.29
C ALA A 121 0.34 -10.66 -20.33
N GLY A 122 -0.53 -11.23 -19.49
CA GLY A 122 -0.20 -12.29 -18.53
C GLY A 122 0.45 -11.78 -17.23
N ILE A 123 0.49 -10.47 -17.01
CA ILE A 123 1.11 -9.85 -15.83
C ILE A 123 0.10 -9.83 -14.67
N LYS A 124 0.55 -10.21 -13.49
CA LYS A 124 -0.25 -10.14 -12.27
C LYS A 124 -0.42 -8.70 -11.78
N THR A 125 -1.59 -8.39 -11.23
CA THR A 125 -1.91 -7.02 -10.79
C THR A 125 -2.39 -7.00 -9.35
N VAL A 126 -1.91 -6.03 -8.57
CA VAL A 126 -2.30 -5.82 -7.18
C VAL A 126 -2.76 -4.37 -6.99
N SER A 127 -3.99 -4.19 -6.52
CA SER A 127 -4.44 -2.92 -5.96
C SER A 127 -3.92 -2.82 -4.52
N TYR A 128 -3.07 -1.85 -4.25
CA TYR A 128 -2.45 -1.66 -2.94
C TYR A 128 -3.05 -0.44 -2.24
N ASP A 129 -3.59 -0.63 -1.06
CA ASP A 129 -4.34 0.32 -0.22
C ASP A 129 -5.61 0.87 -0.91
N ARG A 130 -5.53 1.36 -2.13
CA ARG A 130 -6.62 1.96 -2.89
C ARG A 130 -7.18 1.01 -3.93
N LEU A 131 -8.46 0.68 -3.84
CA LEU A 131 -9.12 -0.21 -4.80
C LEU A 131 -9.22 0.45 -6.17
N ILE A 132 -8.74 -0.27 -7.20
CA ILE A 132 -8.92 0.13 -8.59
C ILE A 132 -10.20 -0.53 -9.13
N LYS A 133 -11.17 0.29 -9.50
CA LYS A 133 -12.46 -0.16 -9.96
C LYS A 133 -12.40 -0.77 -11.36
N ASN A 134 -13.26 -1.75 -11.61
CA ASN A 134 -13.45 -2.39 -12.91
C ASN A 134 -12.18 -2.99 -13.54
N ALA A 135 -11.12 -3.20 -12.78
CA ALA A 135 -9.82 -3.71 -13.24
C ALA A 135 -9.70 -5.23 -13.08
N GLY A 136 -10.41 -5.82 -12.12
CA GLY A 136 -10.30 -7.24 -11.79
C GLY A 136 -8.88 -7.60 -11.39
N ALA A 137 -8.26 -6.85 -10.49
CA ALA A 137 -6.92 -7.14 -9.98
C ALA A 137 -6.84 -8.57 -9.44
N ASP A 138 -5.65 -9.20 -9.52
CA ASP A 138 -5.46 -10.54 -8.97
C ASP A 138 -5.52 -10.54 -7.43
N MET A 139 -5.29 -9.37 -6.80
CA MET A 139 -5.43 -9.16 -5.37
C MET A 139 -5.65 -7.70 -5.04
N TYR A 140 -6.39 -7.45 -3.97
CA TYR A 140 -6.47 -6.18 -3.27
C TYR A 140 -6.00 -6.36 -1.83
N ILE A 141 -5.16 -5.47 -1.34
CA ILE A 141 -4.75 -5.38 0.06
C ILE A 141 -5.03 -3.98 0.58
N SER A 142 -5.72 -3.86 1.69
CA SER A 142 -6.03 -2.58 2.33
C SER A 142 -6.56 -2.79 3.74
N PHE A 143 -6.63 -1.71 4.50
CA PHE A 143 -7.39 -1.68 5.73
C PHE A 143 -8.90 -1.65 5.47
N ASN A 144 -9.69 -2.09 6.48
CA ASN A 144 -11.15 -1.90 6.45
C ASN A 144 -11.47 -0.40 6.60
N ASN A 145 -11.63 0.28 5.48
CA ASN A 145 -11.85 1.72 5.45
C ASN A 145 -13.24 2.14 5.98
N GLU A 146 -14.26 1.29 5.88
CA GLU A 146 -15.52 1.56 6.58
C GLU A 146 -15.34 1.54 8.10
N GLU A 147 -14.50 0.62 8.63
CA GLU A 147 -14.19 0.59 10.06
C GLU A 147 -13.42 1.84 10.49
N VAL A 148 -12.52 2.37 9.65
CA VAL A 148 -11.89 3.68 9.91
C VAL A 148 -12.95 4.75 10.16
N GLY A 149 -13.93 4.88 9.26
CA GLY A 149 -15.03 5.83 9.42
C GLY A 149 -15.86 5.59 10.68
N ARG A 150 -16.19 4.32 11.00
CA ARG A 150 -16.91 3.97 12.23
C ARG A 150 -16.14 4.37 13.49
N LEU A 151 -14.84 4.11 13.55
CA LEU A 151 -14.00 4.49 14.69
C LEU A 151 -13.95 6.01 14.90
N MET A 152 -13.86 6.79 13.82
CA MET A 152 -13.91 8.26 13.89
C MET A 152 -15.27 8.76 14.42
N ALA A 153 -16.38 8.23 13.89
CA ALA A 153 -17.72 8.57 14.33
C ALA A 153 -17.95 8.21 15.80
N GLU A 154 -17.53 7.00 16.23
CA GLU A 154 -17.61 6.56 17.63
C GLU A 154 -16.84 7.51 18.56
N SER A 155 -15.65 7.96 18.15
CA SER A 155 -14.86 8.91 18.93
C SER A 155 -15.60 10.24 19.09
N LEU A 156 -16.18 10.79 18.02
CA LEU A 156 -16.97 12.01 18.12
C LEU A 156 -18.23 11.83 18.96
N ASN A 157 -18.97 10.74 18.80
CA ASN A 157 -20.17 10.41 19.60
C ASN A 157 -19.86 10.37 21.10
N GLN A 158 -18.71 9.77 21.49
CA GLN A 158 -18.30 9.63 22.89
C GLN A 158 -17.89 10.97 23.51
N ASN A 159 -17.26 11.84 22.71
CA ASN A 159 -16.74 13.11 23.20
C ASN A 159 -17.73 14.27 23.09
N ILE A 160 -18.80 14.12 22.28
CA ILE A 160 -19.83 15.14 22.07
C ILE A 160 -21.24 14.53 22.35
N PRO A 161 -21.49 14.00 23.54
CA PRO A 161 -22.75 13.32 23.85
C PRO A 161 -23.99 14.23 23.76
N GLU A 162 -23.81 15.54 24.00
CA GLU A 162 -24.85 16.55 23.91
C GLU A 162 -25.25 16.88 22.46
N GLY A 163 -24.47 16.40 21.49
CA GLY A 163 -24.64 16.74 20.09
C GLY A 163 -24.06 18.12 19.72
N GLY A 164 -24.21 18.48 18.46
CA GLY A 164 -23.75 19.74 17.94
C GLY A 164 -23.32 19.70 16.49
N LYS A 165 -22.70 20.78 16.05
CA LYS A 165 -22.20 20.93 14.68
C LYS A 165 -20.86 20.26 14.52
N ILE A 166 -20.65 19.57 13.40
CA ILE A 166 -19.38 18.99 13.01
C ILE A 166 -19.03 19.35 11.57
N PHE A 167 -17.72 19.34 11.25
CA PHE A 167 -17.23 19.46 9.88
C PHE A 167 -16.67 18.13 9.40
N MET A 168 -16.69 17.94 8.08
CA MET A 168 -16.00 16.86 7.39
C MET A 168 -15.06 17.45 6.34
N ILE A 169 -13.75 17.25 6.51
CA ILE A 169 -12.72 17.69 5.57
C ILE A 169 -12.00 16.44 5.10
N GLN A 170 -12.33 16.00 3.90
CA GLN A 170 -12.01 14.67 3.38
C GLN A 170 -10.89 14.72 2.33
N GLY A 171 -10.37 13.54 1.97
CA GLY A 171 -9.51 13.37 0.80
C GLY A 171 -10.27 13.52 -0.53
N PRO A 172 -9.60 13.32 -1.69
CA PRO A 172 -10.21 13.50 -3.00
C PRO A 172 -11.26 12.43 -3.31
N GLU A 173 -12.30 12.79 -4.04
CA GLU A 173 -13.36 11.86 -4.48
C GLU A 173 -12.84 10.76 -5.43
N THR A 174 -11.69 10.97 -6.07
CA THR A 174 -11.05 9.99 -6.95
C THR A 174 -10.49 8.78 -6.19
N ASP A 175 -10.28 8.91 -4.87
CA ASP A 175 -9.86 7.82 -3.98
C ASP A 175 -11.07 7.07 -3.41
N ASN A 176 -11.24 5.80 -3.80
CA ASN A 176 -12.36 4.98 -3.33
C ASN A 176 -12.40 4.82 -1.79
N ASN A 177 -11.25 4.94 -1.10
CA ASN A 177 -11.22 4.84 0.36
C ASN A 177 -11.98 5.98 1.02
N VAL A 178 -11.98 7.19 0.44
CA VAL A 178 -12.72 8.35 0.95
C VAL A 178 -14.22 8.03 1.05
N ARG A 179 -14.78 7.41 0.00
CA ARG A 179 -16.18 6.97 0.01
C ARG A 179 -16.44 5.91 1.08
N LEU A 180 -15.58 4.89 1.20
CA LEU A 180 -15.75 3.84 2.20
C LEU A 180 -15.66 4.38 3.63
N ILE A 181 -14.74 5.31 3.90
CA ILE A 181 -14.62 5.99 5.20
C ILE A 181 -15.90 6.79 5.48
N ARG A 182 -16.41 7.50 4.48
CA ARG A 182 -17.67 8.25 4.60
C ARG A 182 -18.85 7.32 4.90
N ASP A 183 -19.01 6.23 4.15
CA ASP A 183 -20.08 5.26 4.36
C ASP A 183 -20.01 4.68 5.79
N GLY A 184 -18.81 4.34 6.26
CA GLY A 184 -18.58 3.87 7.63
C GLY A 184 -18.91 4.92 8.68
N PHE A 185 -18.49 6.16 8.48
CA PHE A 185 -18.79 7.28 9.38
C PHE A 185 -20.29 7.53 9.49
N ASP A 186 -20.99 7.65 8.37
CA ASP A 186 -22.43 7.91 8.32
C ASP A 186 -23.24 6.75 8.95
N SER A 187 -22.76 5.52 8.84
CA SER A 187 -23.41 4.35 9.46
C SER A 187 -23.40 4.37 10.99
N LYS A 188 -22.52 5.20 11.60
CA LYS A 188 -22.26 5.15 13.05
C LYS A 188 -22.47 6.48 13.77
N ILE A 189 -22.40 7.61 13.06
CA ILE A 189 -22.55 8.93 13.68
C ILE A 189 -23.96 9.11 14.28
N ASN A 190 -24.06 9.71 15.45
CA ASN A 190 -25.33 9.97 16.10
C ASN A 190 -26.10 11.10 15.42
N ASN A 191 -27.42 10.97 15.33
CA ASN A 191 -28.29 11.95 14.68
C ASN A 191 -28.28 13.36 15.31
N ASN A 192 -27.79 13.49 16.55
CA ASN A 192 -27.64 14.78 17.24
C ASN A 192 -26.32 15.52 16.85
N LEU A 193 -25.43 14.87 16.07
CA LEU A 193 -24.26 15.49 15.46
C LEU A 193 -24.59 15.85 14.01
N GLN A 194 -24.57 17.14 13.70
CA GLN A 194 -24.97 17.64 12.38
C GLN A 194 -23.74 18.05 11.57
N VAL A 195 -23.54 17.42 10.41
CA VAL A 195 -22.55 17.88 9.42
C VAL A 195 -23.08 19.19 8.83
N VAL A 196 -22.42 20.30 9.13
CA VAL A 196 -22.78 21.64 8.66
C VAL A 196 -21.81 22.22 7.64
N TYR A 197 -20.66 21.56 7.46
CA TYR A 197 -19.67 21.86 6.44
C TYR A 197 -19.00 20.57 5.99
N GLU A 198 -18.88 20.42 4.69
CA GLU A 198 -18.21 19.26 4.08
C GLU A 198 -17.44 19.74 2.84
N ASN A 199 -16.19 19.28 2.70
CA ASN A 199 -15.39 19.53 1.51
C ASN A 199 -14.29 18.48 1.33
N ASN A 200 -13.77 18.39 0.10
CA ASN A 200 -12.73 17.46 -0.30
C ASN A 200 -11.42 18.21 -0.61
N CYS A 201 -10.30 17.61 -0.25
CA CYS A 201 -8.97 18.11 -0.54
C CYS A 201 -8.40 17.34 -1.74
N ASP A 202 -8.46 17.94 -2.92
CA ASP A 202 -7.95 17.35 -4.15
C ASP A 202 -6.48 16.96 -4.03
N GLY A 203 -6.13 15.80 -4.54
CA GLY A 203 -4.75 15.27 -4.50
C GLY A 203 -4.20 15.04 -3.09
N TRP A 204 -5.04 15.01 -2.04
CA TRP A 204 -4.63 14.95 -0.63
C TRP A 204 -3.74 16.13 -0.21
N LEU A 205 -3.83 17.28 -0.91
CA LEU A 205 -3.03 18.46 -0.59
C LEU A 205 -3.51 19.09 0.73
N ALA A 206 -2.69 18.95 1.76
CA ALA A 206 -3.06 19.29 3.13
C ALA A 206 -3.36 20.80 3.30
N GLU A 207 -2.74 21.69 2.53
CA GLU A 207 -3.00 23.14 2.55
C GLU A 207 -4.45 23.48 2.20
N ASN A 208 -5.15 22.67 1.41
CA ASN A 208 -6.57 22.86 1.12
C ASN A 208 -7.42 22.71 2.39
N ALA A 209 -7.03 21.79 3.29
CA ALA A 209 -7.73 21.60 4.55
C ALA A 209 -7.67 22.83 5.47
N TYR A 210 -6.55 23.58 5.43
CA TYR A 210 -6.47 24.85 6.17
C TYR A 210 -7.49 25.87 5.66
N THR A 211 -7.58 26.04 4.34
CA THR A 211 -8.53 26.97 3.70
C THR A 211 -9.97 26.58 4.05
N HIS A 212 -10.33 25.32 3.87
CA HIS A 212 -11.66 24.79 4.22
C HIS A 212 -11.99 24.96 5.70
N ALA A 213 -11.03 24.71 6.59
CA ALA A 213 -11.23 24.92 8.03
C ALA A 213 -11.50 26.38 8.37
N LYS A 214 -10.76 27.33 7.77
CA LYS A 214 -10.97 28.78 8.01
C LYS A 214 -12.34 29.25 7.52
N GLU A 215 -12.75 28.84 6.31
CA GLU A 215 -14.08 29.13 5.76
C GLU A 215 -15.20 28.57 6.66
N ALA A 216 -15.05 27.30 7.08
CA ALA A 216 -16.02 26.62 7.93
C ALA A 216 -16.14 27.27 9.33
N LEU A 217 -15.01 27.69 9.94
CA LEU A 217 -14.97 28.33 11.25
C LEU A 217 -15.59 29.75 11.22
N GLU A 218 -15.41 30.50 10.13
CA GLU A 218 -16.06 31.79 9.93
C GLU A 218 -17.59 31.65 9.87
N ALA A 219 -18.08 30.61 9.15
CA ALA A 219 -19.52 30.35 9.01
C ALA A 219 -20.14 29.69 10.25
N HIS A 220 -19.40 28.88 10.98
CA HIS A 220 -19.87 28.07 12.12
C HIS A 220 -18.88 28.07 13.28
N PRO A 221 -18.70 29.20 14.01
CA PRO A 221 -17.72 29.30 15.10
C PRO A 221 -18.07 28.46 16.32
N ASP A 222 -19.27 27.90 16.39
CA ASP A 222 -19.77 27.03 17.46
C ASP A 222 -19.59 25.53 17.20
N VAL A 223 -18.76 25.16 16.21
CA VAL A 223 -18.45 23.78 15.89
C VAL A 223 -17.89 23.00 17.09
N LYS A 224 -18.25 21.73 17.22
CA LYS A 224 -17.83 20.86 18.31
C LYS A 224 -16.82 19.81 17.93
N GLY A 225 -16.86 19.33 16.68
CA GLY A 225 -15.97 18.30 16.19
C GLY A 225 -15.64 18.43 14.72
N ILE A 226 -14.50 17.88 14.31
CA ILE A 226 -14.06 17.86 12.92
C ILE A 226 -13.52 16.46 12.60
N MET A 227 -14.08 15.87 11.55
CA MET A 227 -13.56 14.66 10.92
C MET A 227 -12.62 15.07 9.79
N CYS A 228 -11.35 14.67 9.87
CA CYS A 228 -10.38 14.85 8.82
C CYS A 228 -10.10 13.53 8.11
N GLY A 229 -9.98 13.56 6.79
CA GLY A 229 -9.73 12.38 5.97
C GLY A 229 -8.44 11.65 6.34
N ASN A 230 -7.42 12.37 6.82
CA ASN A 230 -6.20 11.81 7.41
C ASN A 230 -5.53 12.79 8.39
N ASP A 231 -4.40 12.39 8.97
CA ASP A 231 -3.66 13.16 9.98
C ASP A 231 -2.89 14.35 9.38
N ASP A 232 -2.51 14.29 8.10
CA ASP A 232 -1.93 15.45 7.39
C ASP A 232 -2.96 16.58 7.24
N LEU A 233 -4.17 16.25 6.80
CA LEU A 233 -5.30 17.23 6.75
C LEU A 233 -5.59 17.73 8.16
N ALA A 234 -5.61 16.84 9.18
CA ALA A 234 -5.82 17.22 10.57
C ALA A 234 -4.75 18.17 11.08
N THR A 235 -3.51 18.09 10.59
CA THR A 235 -2.43 19.02 10.94
C THR A 235 -2.74 20.45 10.48
N GLN A 236 -3.29 20.62 9.30
CA GLN A 236 -3.65 21.93 8.79
C GLN A 236 -4.96 22.49 9.42
N VAL A 237 -5.90 21.60 9.70
CA VAL A 237 -7.09 21.95 10.49
C VAL A 237 -6.70 22.39 11.91
N PHE A 238 -5.79 21.66 12.55
CA PHE A 238 -5.25 22.06 13.86
C PHE A 238 -4.60 23.45 13.85
N ARG A 239 -3.88 23.77 12.76
CA ARG A 239 -3.31 25.11 12.59
C ARG A 239 -4.42 26.19 12.59
N ALA A 240 -5.47 25.99 11.80
CA ALA A 240 -6.62 26.93 11.76
C ALA A 240 -7.28 27.05 13.13
N LEU A 241 -7.53 25.92 13.82
CA LEU A 241 -8.07 25.93 15.18
C LEU A 241 -7.17 26.65 16.19
N SER A 242 -5.85 26.53 16.05
CA SER A 242 -4.87 27.18 16.94
C SER A 242 -4.90 28.71 16.78
N GLU A 243 -4.96 29.21 15.56
CA GLU A 243 -5.07 30.64 15.26
C GLU A 243 -6.34 31.25 15.89
N ASP A 244 -7.45 30.51 15.88
CA ASP A 244 -8.73 30.94 16.46
C ASP A 244 -8.88 30.55 17.95
N ARG A 245 -7.82 30.01 18.60
CA ARG A 245 -7.78 29.58 20.00
C ARG A 245 -8.81 28.49 20.33
N LEU A 246 -9.10 27.64 19.37
CA LEU A 246 -10.04 26.52 19.45
C LEU A 246 -9.34 25.16 19.58
N ALA A 247 -8.01 25.07 19.42
CA ALA A 247 -7.24 23.86 19.61
C ALA A 247 -7.49 23.28 21.02
N GLY A 248 -7.82 22.00 21.10
CA GLY A 248 -8.21 21.30 22.33
C GLY A 248 -9.62 21.62 22.86
N LYS A 249 -10.38 22.49 22.20
CA LYS A 249 -11.80 22.80 22.50
C LYS A 249 -12.73 22.18 21.47
N VAL A 250 -12.26 21.96 20.26
CA VAL A 250 -12.95 21.27 19.19
C VAL A 250 -12.33 19.85 19.08
N TYR A 251 -13.18 18.81 19.07
CA TYR A 251 -12.73 17.43 18.97
C TYR A 251 -12.31 17.12 17.55
N LEU A 252 -11.04 16.78 17.36
CA LEU A 252 -10.42 16.52 16.07
C LEU A 252 -10.09 15.04 15.94
N VAL A 253 -10.53 14.41 14.85
CA VAL A 253 -10.23 12.99 14.55
C VAL A 253 -9.60 12.88 13.17
N GLY A 254 -8.69 11.91 12.99
CA GLY A 254 -7.99 11.61 11.76
C GLY A 254 -7.67 10.14 11.62
N GLN A 255 -6.82 9.76 10.68
CA GLN A 255 -6.30 8.40 10.49
C GLN A 255 -4.83 8.44 10.11
N ASP A 256 -4.19 7.27 10.12
CA ASP A 256 -2.84 6.84 9.75
C ASP A 256 -1.86 6.73 10.94
N GLY A 257 -2.02 7.53 11.99
CA GLY A 257 -1.13 7.48 13.17
C GLY A 257 0.17 8.25 12.98
N ASP A 258 0.14 9.35 12.23
CA ASP A 258 1.30 10.20 12.00
C ASP A 258 1.90 10.71 13.32
N LEU A 259 3.23 10.92 13.35
CA LEU A 259 3.92 11.35 14.55
C LEU A 259 3.31 12.62 15.15
N MET A 260 3.02 13.62 14.32
CA MET A 260 2.42 14.87 14.77
C MET A 260 1.00 14.68 15.34
N ALA A 261 0.22 13.74 14.79
CA ALA A 261 -1.09 13.39 15.34
C ALA A 261 -0.95 12.70 16.70
N CYS A 262 -0.01 11.76 16.84
CA CYS A 262 0.29 11.11 18.12
C CYS A 262 0.72 12.12 19.18
N GLN A 263 1.55 13.11 18.83
CA GLN A 263 1.92 14.22 19.73
C GLN A 263 0.69 15.03 20.16
N ARG A 264 -0.14 15.47 19.20
CA ARG A 264 -1.36 16.24 19.50
C ARG A 264 -2.37 15.45 20.37
N ILE A 265 -2.45 14.13 20.19
CA ILE A 265 -3.30 13.27 21.04
C ILE A 265 -2.77 13.30 22.47
N MET A 266 -1.46 13.18 22.67
CA MET A 266 -0.86 13.23 24.01
C MET A 266 -0.97 14.62 24.65
N GLU A 267 -0.89 15.68 23.86
CA GLU A 267 -1.11 17.07 24.28
C GLU A 267 -2.59 17.39 24.57
N GLY A 268 -3.52 16.59 24.03
CA GLY A 268 -4.97 16.80 24.17
C GLY A 268 -5.58 17.77 23.14
N THR A 269 -4.92 17.99 22.00
CA THR A 269 -5.37 18.87 20.93
C THR A 269 -5.91 18.12 19.69
N GLN A 270 -5.74 16.80 19.66
CA GLN A 270 -6.42 15.86 18.79
C GLN A 270 -7.00 14.72 19.64
N THR A 271 -8.18 14.22 19.28
CA THR A 271 -8.93 13.26 20.10
C THR A 271 -8.46 11.83 19.85
N MET A 272 -8.32 11.47 18.59
CA MET A 272 -7.90 10.14 18.16
C MET A 272 -7.35 10.16 16.74
N THR A 273 -6.64 9.09 16.39
CA THR A 273 -6.33 8.69 15.02
C THR A 273 -6.75 7.23 14.80
N ALA A 274 -7.37 6.92 13.67
CA ALA A 274 -7.59 5.55 13.24
C ALA A 274 -6.28 5.01 12.67
N PHE A 275 -5.50 4.38 13.53
CA PHE A 275 -4.16 3.90 13.19
C PHE A 275 -4.22 2.75 12.20
N LYS A 276 -3.42 2.86 11.16
CA LYS A 276 -3.14 1.85 10.16
C LYS A 276 -1.70 1.39 10.29
N TYR A 277 -1.46 0.11 10.61
CA TYR A 277 -0.10 -0.39 10.71
C TYR A 277 0.46 -0.64 9.30
N VAL A 278 0.85 0.44 8.65
CA VAL A 278 1.25 0.46 7.23
C VAL A 278 2.47 -0.41 6.93
N GLU A 279 3.35 -0.62 7.91
CA GLU A 279 4.50 -1.55 7.76
C GLU A 279 4.03 -3.01 7.58
N GLU A 280 2.94 -3.41 8.25
CA GLU A 280 2.36 -4.74 8.06
C GLU A 280 1.72 -4.86 6.68
N GLU A 281 0.99 -3.83 6.24
CA GLU A 281 0.43 -3.77 4.88
C GLU A 281 1.52 -3.90 3.83
N ALA A 282 2.61 -3.14 3.96
CA ALA A 282 3.71 -3.13 3.01
C ALA A 282 4.45 -4.47 2.96
N ARG A 283 4.70 -5.08 4.13
CA ARG A 283 5.32 -6.40 4.23
C ARG A 283 4.44 -7.46 3.57
N LEU A 284 3.16 -7.52 3.91
CA LEU A 284 2.23 -8.47 3.33
C LEU A 284 2.02 -8.22 1.83
N GLY A 285 1.91 -6.95 1.40
CA GLY A 285 1.82 -6.59 0.00
C GLY A 285 2.99 -7.11 -0.82
N ALA A 286 4.22 -6.98 -0.30
CA ALA A 286 5.41 -7.52 -0.94
C ALA A 286 5.42 -9.05 -0.97
N GLU A 287 5.09 -9.71 0.15
CA GLU A 287 5.03 -11.19 0.25
C GLU A 287 4.05 -11.77 -0.77
N TYR A 288 2.84 -11.19 -0.86
CA TYR A 288 1.82 -11.67 -1.79
C TYR A 288 2.12 -11.31 -3.25
N ALA A 289 2.76 -10.17 -3.50
CA ALA A 289 3.24 -9.83 -4.84
C ALA A 289 4.29 -10.86 -5.33
N VAL A 290 5.23 -11.27 -4.47
CA VAL A 290 6.21 -12.31 -4.80
C VAL A 290 5.52 -13.66 -5.04
N LYS A 291 4.55 -14.06 -4.21
CA LYS A 291 3.76 -15.29 -4.42
C LYS A 291 3.02 -15.27 -5.75
N LEU A 292 2.36 -14.16 -6.09
CA LEU A 292 1.68 -14.00 -7.38
C LEU A 292 2.67 -14.15 -8.55
N GLY A 293 3.84 -13.53 -8.47
CA GLY A 293 4.90 -13.62 -9.48
C GLY A 293 5.44 -15.04 -9.67
N LYS A 294 5.45 -15.86 -8.61
CA LYS A 294 5.81 -17.28 -8.64
C LYS A 294 4.65 -18.21 -9.04
N GLY A 295 3.43 -17.67 -9.16
CA GLY A 295 2.24 -18.49 -9.40
C GLY A 295 1.81 -19.32 -8.19
N GLU A 296 2.22 -18.93 -6.99
CA GLU A 296 1.86 -19.58 -5.73
C GLU A 296 0.44 -19.18 -5.28
N PRO A 297 -0.26 -20.02 -4.49
CA PRO A 297 -1.59 -19.71 -3.99
C PRO A 297 -1.56 -18.58 -2.96
N LEU A 298 -2.65 -17.78 -2.93
CA LEU A 298 -2.86 -16.70 -1.96
C LEU A 298 -3.45 -17.25 -0.65
N GLU A 299 -2.66 -18.02 0.09
CA GLU A 299 -3.10 -18.59 1.37
C GLU A 299 -3.44 -17.49 2.38
N GLY A 300 -4.58 -17.62 3.08
CA GLY A 300 -5.04 -16.63 4.06
C GLY A 300 -5.89 -15.50 3.46
N VAL A 301 -5.93 -15.33 2.14
CA VAL A 301 -6.85 -14.41 1.47
C VAL A 301 -8.18 -15.13 1.27
N ASN A 302 -9.13 -14.88 2.16
CA ASN A 302 -10.41 -15.60 2.21
C ASN A 302 -11.64 -14.70 2.05
N LYS A 303 -11.42 -13.41 1.75
CA LYS A 303 -12.47 -12.43 1.44
C LYS A 303 -12.37 -12.04 -0.01
N THR A 304 -13.46 -11.50 -0.54
CA THR A 304 -13.50 -10.79 -1.80
C THR A 304 -14.10 -9.41 -1.61
N ILE A 305 -13.83 -8.52 -2.55
CA ILE A 305 -14.48 -7.21 -2.68
C ILE A 305 -14.92 -7.02 -4.12
N TYR A 306 -16.11 -6.47 -4.31
CA TYR A 306 -16.61 -6.13 -5.64
C TYR A 306 -16.03 -4.80 -6.11
N ASP A 307 -15.27 -4.82 -7.22
CA ASP A 307 -14.60 -3.64 -7.75
C ASP A 307 -15.48 -2.78 -8.70
N GLY A 308 -16.72 -3.20 -8.88
CA GLY A 308 -17.67 -2.63 -9.84
C GLY A 308 -17.97 -3.57 -11.02
N THR A 309 -17.09 -4.53 -11.31
CA THR A 309 -17.26 -5.54 -12.36
C THR A 309 -16.88 -6.94 -11.89
N TYR A 310 -15.86 -7.06 -11.03
CA TYR A 310 -15.28 -8.35 -10.64
C TYR A 310 -15.24 -8.50 -9.11
N GLU A 311 -15.32 -9.77 -8.66
CA GLU A 311 -14.96 -10.15 -7.30
C GLU A 311 -13.44 -10.32 -7.20
N VAL A 312 -12.78 -9.41 -6.50
CA VAL A 312 -11.32 -9.36 -6.32
C VAL A 312 -10.95 -10.01 -5.00
N PRO A 313 -9.97 -10.95 -4.95
CA PRO A 313 -9.43 -11.46 -3.69
C PRO A 313 -8.94 -10.32 -2.80
N TYR A 314 -9.40 -10.27 -1.55
CA TYR A 314 -9.15 -9.17 -0.64
C TYR A 314 -8.48 -9.60 0.66
N LEU A 315 -7.28 -9.09 0.90
CA LEU A 315 -6.59 -9.17 2.18
C LEU A 315 -6.94 -7.92 3.00
N GLU A 316 -7.89 -8.09 3.91
CA GLU A 316 -8.36 -7.00 4.76
C GLU A 316 -7.55 -6.91 6.05
N LEU A 317 -6.99 -5.73 6.32
CA LEU A 317 -6.32 -5.39 7.55
C LEU A 317 -7.25 -4.57 8.48
N LYS A 318 -7.00 -4.63 9.79
CA LYS A 318 -7.85 -3.95 10.77
C LYS A 318 -7.19 -2.65 11.24
N PRO A 319 -7.89 -1.49 11.14
CA PRO A 319 -7.46 -0.27 11.80
C PRO A 319 -7.71 -0.36 13.31
N VAL A 320 -7.00 0.45 14.08
CA VAL A 320 -7.13 0.54 15.54
C VAL A 320 -7.35 1.98 15.94
N ALA A 321 -8.42 2.27 16.70
CA ALA A 321 -8.60 3.61 17.29
C ALA A 321 -7.51 3.88 18.32
N VAL A 322 -6.64 4.85 18.06
CA VAL A 322 -5.59 5.29 18.98
C VAL A 322 -5.97 6.62 19.61
N ASN A 323 -5.95 6.64 20.91
CA ASN A 323 -6.19 7.82 21.73
C ASN A 323 -5.17 7.87 22.87
N LYS A 324 -5.29 8.87 23.75
CA LYS A 324 -4.34 9.05 24.88
C LYS A 324 -4.25 7.82 25.79
N GLY A 325 -5.31 7.05 25.92
CA GLY A 325 -5.38 5.90 26.86
C GLY A 325 -4.63 4.66 26.36
N ASN A 326 -4.44 4.49 25.04
CA ASN A 326 -3.78 3.32 24.48
C ASN A 326 -2.55 3.64 23.61
N MET A 327 -2.09 4.88 23.59
CA MET A 327 -0.89 5.32 22.85
C MET A 327 0.32 4.45 23.12
N ASP A 328 0.65 4.23 24.38
CA ASP A 328 1.82 3.41 24.78
C ASP A 328 1.70 1.95 24.34
N SER A 329 0.49 1.38 24.37
CA SER A 329 0.31 -0.03 24.05
C SER A 329 0.26 -0.30 22.55
N VAL A 330 -0.25 0.64 21.74
CA VAL A 330 -0.44 0.45 20.30
C VAL A 330 0.77 1.03 19.52
N ILE A 331 1.07 2.30 19.72
CA ILE A 331 2.10 3.00 18.93
C ILE A 331 3.51 2.71 19.45
N ILE A 332 3.74 2.92 20.76
CA ILE A 332 5.11 2.84 21.33
C ILE A 332 5.58 1.38 21.41
N LYS A 333 4.79 0.50 22.05
CA LYS A 333 5.15 -0.92 22.15
C LYS A 333 5.08 -1.64 20.82
N GLY A 334 4.24 -1.16 19.89
CA GLY A 334 4.20 -1.62 18.50
C GLY A 334 5.44 -1.23 17.70
N GLY A 335 6.27 -0.30 18.20
CA GLY A 335 7.50 0.14 17.54
C GLY A 335 7.28 1.12 16.39
N PHE A 336 6.06 1.65 16.22
CA PHE A 336 5.74 2.54 15.11
C PHE A 336 6.37 3.93 15.27
N HIS A 337 6.31 4.50 16.48
CA HIS A 337 7.03 5.72 16.86
C HIS A 337 7.74 5.53 18.20
N SER A 338 8.83 6.27 18.40
CA SER A 338 9.54 6.26 19.67
C SER A 338 8.74 7.01 20.76
N LYS A 339 8.94 6.61 22.01
CA LYS A 339 8.29 7.32 23.14
C LYS A 339 8.78 8.76 23.25
N GLU A 340 10.06 8.97 23.05
CA GLU A 340 10.72 10.27 23.11
C GLU A 340 10.10 11.25 22.12
N ASP A 341 9.82 10.80 20.90
CA ASP A 341 9.23 11.63 19.86
C ASP A 341 7.74 11.92 20.15
N VAL A 342 6.95 10.91 20.52
CA VAL A 342 5.52 11.07 20.78
C VAL A 342 5.26 11.98 21.99
N TYR A 343 6.09 11.91 23.02
CA TYR A 343 5.93 12.67 24.26
C TYR A 343 6.76 13.96 24.30
N LEU A 344 7.30 14.41 23.17
CA LEU A 344 8.23 15.55 23.07
C LEU A 344 7.77 16.79 23.84
N ASN A 345 6.50 17.13 23.75
CA ASN A 345 5.93 18.34 24.35
C ASN A 345 5.13 18.06 25.64
N VAL A 346 5.06 16.82 26.09
CA VAL A 346 4.31 16.45 27.30
C VAL A 346 5.22 16.57 28.51
N LYS A 347 4.89 17.48 29.41
CA LYS A 347 5.62 17.56 30.71
C LYS A 347 5.39 16.27 31.48
N GLN A 348 6.47 15.59 31.80
CA GLN A 348 6.48 14.41 32.68
C GLN A 348 6.17 14.80 34.11
#